data_21eb3e43420a11af570e82df34233eda
#
_entry.id   21eb3e43420a11af570e82df34233eda
#
_cell.length_a   1.000
_cell.length_b   1.000
_cell.length_c   1.000
_cell.angle_alpha   90.00
_cell.angle_beta   90.00
_cell.angle_gamma   90.00
#
_symmetry.space_group_name_H-M   'P 1'
#
loop_
_entity.id
_entity.type
_entity.pdbx_description
1 polymer ?
#
loop_
_entity_poly.entity_id
_entity_poly.type
_entity_poly.pdbx_seq_one_letter_code
_entity_poly.pdbx_strand_id
1 'polypeptide(L)'
;FKRLDKEVIKTLLLRAANDKERGLGNLNIKYDDKAIDILAELSNGDARVALDTLGFVFENHQDGKPVSAEDISEAMQRKIGFYDRGDDKYDLLSALQKSIRGSDPDAAIYYFARLVDGGADIQMIGRRLLVIASEDIGMAYPSAISITHACVSAALMVGFPEAAINLAEAVILLASSPKSNRSVMAYYKAMSDIKHKEIDMIPDHIRDSHYKGARDKGIGKDYKYPHDFGGYVKQQYLPDNLHAENIRYYEPSENGSEANFKKFLDELRKKYGDN
;
A
#
# COMPACT_ATOMS: atom_id res chain seq x y z
N PHE A 1 -19.69 18.54 15.51
CA PHE A 1 -19.25 19.50 14.49
C PHE A 1 -20.48 20.04 13.77
N LYS A 2 -20.56 21.38 13.55
CA LYS A 2 -21.61 21.96 12.69
C LYS A 2 -21.24 21.72 11.23
N ARG A 3 -22.26 21.44 10.40
CA ARG A 3 -22.09 21.39 8.94
C ARG A 3 -21.66 22.76 8.43
N LEU A 4 -20.87 22.79 7.38
CA LEU A 4 -20.39 24.03 6.77
C LEU A 4 -21.49 24.64 5.91
N ASP A 5 -21.49 25.96 5.79
CA ASP A 5 -22.40 26.67 4.89
C ASP A 5 -22.01 26.44 3.42
N LYS A 6 -23.01 26.50 2.51
CA LYS A 6 -22.81 26.30 1.07
C LYS A 6 -21.69 27.17 0.49
N GLU A 7 -21.61 28.45 0.89
CA GLU A 7 -20.57 29.37 0.39
C GLU A 7 -19.16 28.99 0.87
N VAL A 8 -19.04 28.44 2.06
CA VAL A 8 -17.76 27.91 2.56
C VAL A 8 -17.33 26.69 1.77
N ILE A 9 -18.25 25.76 1.51
CA ILE A 9 -17.99 24.60 0.64
C ILE A 9 -17.58 25.05 -0.76
N LYS A 10 -18.31 25.98 -1.36
CA LYS A 10 -17.99 26.54 -2.68
C LYS A 10 -16.57 27.12 -2.73
N THR A 11 -16.19 27.87 -1.71
CA THR A 11 -14.84 28.43 -1.58
C THR A 11 -13.76 27.34 -1.52
N LEU A 12 -14.00 26.28 -0.75
CA LEU A 12 -13.11 25.13 -0.67
C LEU A 12 -12.97 24.39 -2.01
N LEU A 13 -14.07 24.17 -2.72
CA LEU A 13 -14.08 23.53 -4.04
C LEU A 13 -13.30 24.36 -5.08
N LEU A 14 -13.53 25.67 -5.15
CA LEU A 14 -12.83 26.56 -6.07
C LEU A 14 -11.32 26.57 -5.77
N ARG A 15 -10.93 26.58 -4.49
CA ARG A 15 -9.53 26.48 -4.10
C ARG A 15 -8.93 25.14 -4.53
N ALA A 16 -9.61 24.03 -4.27
CA ALA A 16 -9.14 22.70 -4.66
C ALA A 16 -9.01 22.55 -6.17
N ALA A 17 -9.97 23.07 -6.94
CA ALA A 17 -9.95 23.02 -8.41
C ALA A 17 -8.78 23.81 -9.03
N ASN A 18 -8.36 24.93 -8.41
CA ASN A 18 -7.38 25.84 -8.98
C ASN A 18 -5.97 25.74 -8.38
N ASP A 19 -5.81 25.15 -7.19
CA ASP A 19 -4.51 25.01 -6.52
C ASP A 19 -3.68 23.94 -7.24
N LYS A 20 -2.54 24.37 -7.81
CA LYS A 20 -1.62 23.50 -8.56
C LYS A 20 -0.66 22.70 -7.66
N GLU A 21 -0.45 23.14 -6.42
CA GLU A 21 0.49 22.48 -5.52
C GLU A 21 -0.20 21.43 -4.62
N ARG A 22 -1.40 21.75 -4.13
CA ARG A 22 -2.11 20.96 -3.12
C ARG A 22 -3.50 20.52 -3.55
N GLY A 23 -3.92 20.89 -4.77
CA GLY A 23 -5.23 20.60 -5.33
C GLY A 23 -5.16 19.95 -6.70
N LEU A 24 -6.22 20.14 -7.46
CA LEU A 24 -6.45 19.52 -8.77
C LEU A 24 -6.05 20.42 -9.94
N GLY A 25 -5.50 21.62 -9.69
CA GLY A 25 -5.21 22.62 -10.71
C GLY A 25 -4.21 22.16 -11.78
N ASN A 26 -3.38 21.16 -11.51
CA ASN A 26 -2.48 20.56 -12.48
C ASN A 26 -3.17 19.69 -13.54
N LEU A 27 -4.41 19.23 -13.27
CA LEU A 27 -5.20 18.46 -14.23
C LEU A 27 -5.73 19.33 -15.39
N ASN A 28 -5.71 20.66 -15.24
CA ASN A 28 -6.19 21.64 -16.23
C ASN A 28 -7.62 21.35 -16.73
N ILE A 29 -8.47 20.79 -15.89
CA ILE A 29 -9.87 20.47 -16.22
C ILE A 29 -10.69 21.75 -16.22
N LYS A 30 -11.44 21.99 -17.31
CA LYS A 30 -12.42 23.05 -17.39
C LYS A 30 -13.72 22.59 -16.71
N TYR A 31 -14.40 23.51 -16.07
CA TYR A 31 -15.68 23.25 -15.42
C TYR A 31 -16.61 24.46 -15.52
N ASP A 32 -17.92 24.20 -15.49
CA ASP A 32 -18.93 25.25 -15.43
C ASP A 32 -19.13 25.72 -13.99
N ASP A 33 -19.36 27.00 -13.78
CA ASP A 33 -19.64 27.55 -12.43
C ASP A 33 -20.83 26.84 -11.77
N LYS A 34 -21.83 26.43 -12.55
CA LYS A 34 -23.00 25.67 -12.10
C LYS A 34 -22.60 24.30 -11.53
N ALA A 35 -21.55 23.65 -12.04
CA ALA A 35 -21.06 22.38 -11.54
C ALA A 35 -20.57 22.52 -10.08
N ILE A 36 -19.80 23.57 -9.79
CA ILE A 36 -19.34 23.89 -8.43
C ILE A 36 -20.50 24.24 -7.50
N ASP A 37 -21.48 25.00 -7.99
CA ASP A 37 -22.67 25.41 -7.21
C ASP A 37 -23.52 24.22 -6.81
N ILE A 38 -23.77 23.29 -7.74
CA ILE A 38 -24.53 22.07 -7.49
C ILE A 38 -23.76 21.14 -6.54
N LEU A 39 -22.45 20.99 -6.71
CA LEU A 39 -21.65 20.17 -5.82
C LEU A 39 -21.67 20.72 -4.39
N ALA A 40 -21.54 22.04 -4.23
CA ALA A 40 -21.63 22.68 -2.92
C ALA A 40 -23.00 22.48 -2.25
N GLU A 41 -24.08 22.48 -3.04
CA GLU A 41 -25.43 22.24 -2.54
C GLU A 41 -25.66 20.77 -2.16
N LEU A 42 -25.36 19.83 -3.08
CA LEU A 42 -25.59 18.40 -2.87
C LEU A 42 -24.72 17.79 -1.77
N SER A 43 -23.54 18.37 -1.47
CA SER A 43 -22.68 17.94 -0.38
C SER A 43 -23.27 18.21 1.02
N ASN A 44 -24.34 19.02 1.11
CA ASN A 44 -25.08 19.33 2.33
C ASN A 44 -24.16 19.72 3.51
N GLY A 45 -23.13 20.54 3.24
CA GLY A 45 -22.18 21.03 4.23
C GLY A 45 -21.09 20.04 4.65
N ASP A 46 -20.95 18.92 3.96
CA ASP A 46 -19.87 17.96 4.17
C ASP A 46 -18.72 18.22 3.18
N ALA A 47 -17.65 18.85 3.68
CA ALA A 47 -16.48 19.20 2.89
C ALA A 47 -15.75 17.97 2.32
N ARG A 48 -15.75 16.83 3.03
CA ARG A 48 -15.10 15.61 2.57
C ARG A 48 -15.85 15.06 1.35
N VAL A 49 -17.16 14.92 1.45
CA VAL A 49 -18.01 14.50 0.33
C VAL A 49 -17.83 15.42 -0.87
N ALA A 50 -17.79 16.73 -0.65
CA ALA A 50 -17.61 17.71 -1.70
C ALA A 50 -16.26 17.56 -2.42
N LEU A 51 -15.16 17.53 -1.66
CA LEU A 51 -13.79 17.44 -2.21
C LEU A 51 -13.52 16.09 -2.87
N ASP A 52 -13.97 14.99 -2.26
CA ASP A 52 -13.83 13.64 -2.84
C ASP A 52 -14.63 13.49 -4.15
N THR A 53 -15.79 14.15 -4.26
CA THR A 53 -16.57 14.13 -5.52
C THR A 53 -15.91 14.96 -6.59
N LEU A 54 -15.40 16.14 -6.25
CA LEU A 54 -14.65 16.98 -7.18
C LEU A 54 -13.42 16.23 -7.72
N GLY A 55 -12.64 15.61 -6.84
CA GLY A 55 -11.46 14.80 -7.20
C GLY A 55 -11.84 13.68 -8.16
N PHE A 56 -12.87 12.89 -7.80
CA PHE A 56 -13.35 11.79 -8.63
C PHE A 56 -13.77 12.25 -10.04
N VAL A 57 -14.57 13.33 -10.13
CA VAL A 57 -15.03 13.83 -11.42
C VAL A 57 -13.87 14.36 -12.25
N PHE A 58 -12.95 15.14 -11.66
CA PHE A 58 -11.82 15.72 -12.37
C PHE A 58 -10.81 14.67 -12.85
N GLU A 59 -10.49 13.68 -12.03
CA GLU A 59 -9.54 12.61 -12.37
C GLU A 59 -10.08 11.66 -13.47
N ASN A 60 -11.41 11.54 -13.58
CA ASN A 60 -12.04 10.64 -14.54
C ASN A 60 -12.68 11.39 -15.74
N HIS A 61 -12.52 12.70 -15.84
CA HIS A 61 -13.07 13.48 -16.95
C HIS A 61 -12.13 13.45 -18.15
N GLN A 62 -12.54 12.80 -19.24
CA GLN A 62 -11.69 12.57 -20.43
C GLN A 62 -12.17 13.30 -21.70
N ASP A 63 -13.36 13.85 -21.72
CA ASP A 63 -14.02 14.33 -22.96
C ASP A 63 -13.49 15.65 -23.50
N GLY A 64 -12.53 16.32 -22.84
CA GLY A 64 -12.04 17.65 -23.21
C GLY A 64 -13.10 18.75 -23.16
N LYS A 65 -14.34 18.46 -22.76
CA LYS A 65 -15.42 19.38 -22.50
C LYS A 65 -15.31 19.91 -21.06
N PRO A 66 -15.96 21.04 -20.73
CA PRO A 66 -16.07 21.45 -19.32
C PRO A 66 -16.91 20.43 -18.52
N VAL A 67 -16.50 20.18 -17.27
CA VAL A 67 -17.33 19.41 -16.32
C VAL A 67 -18.64 20.15 -16.11
N SER A 68 -19.75 19.49 -16.37
CA SER A 68 -21.10 20.05 -16.30
C SER A 68 -21.76 19.78 -14.94
N ALA A 69 -22.89 20.42 -14.72
CA ALA A 69 -23.77 20.17 -13.58
C ALA A 69 -24.35 18.74 -13.58
N GLU A 70 -24.56 18.18 -14.75
CA GLU A 70 -25.03 16.81 -14.96
C GLU A 70 -23.98 15.80 -14.53
N ASP A 71 -22.69 16.00 -14.88
CA ASP A 71 -21.59 15.13 -14.47
C ASP A 71 -21.48 15.06 -12.93
N ILE A 72 -21.62 16.21 -12.27
CA ILE A 72 -21.64 16.30 -10.81
C ILE A 72 -22.85 15.59 -10.22
N SER A 73 -24.03 15.81 -10.80
CA SER A 73 -25.27 15.19 -10.31
C SER A 73 -25.22 13.67 -10.43
N GLU A 74 -24.69 13.14 -11.52
CA GLU A 74 -24.50 11.70 -11.72
C GLU A 74 -23.50 11.12 -10.73
N ALA A 75 -22.35 11.77 -10.54
CA ALA A 75 -21.35 11.36 -9.57
C ALA A 75 -21.90 11.36 -8.13
N MET A 76 -22.69 12.38 -7.79
CA MET A 76 -23.34 12.47 -6.48
C MET A 76 -24.45 11.43 -6.29
N GLN A 77 -25.25 11.13 -7.31
CA GLN A 77 -26.26 10.07 -7.24
C GLN A 77 -25.62 8.70 -7.01
N ARG A 78 -24.52 8.39 -7.69
CA ARG A 78 -23.74 7.17 -7.43
C ARG A 78 -23.27 7.12 -5.98
N LYS A 79 -22.75 8.21 -5.43
CA LYS A 79 -22.32 8.32 -4.03
C LYS A 79 -23.49 8.20 -3.03
N ILE A 80 -24.61 8.85 -3.28
CA ILE A 80 -25.80 8.77 -2.40
C ILE A 80 -26.31 7.33 -2.34
N GLY A 81 -26.41 6.62 -3.46
CA GLY A 81 -26.77 5.21 -3.51
C GLY A 81 -25.78 4.30 -2.78
N PHE A 82 -24.54 4.73 -2.64
CA PHE A 82 -23.51 4.05 -1.87
C PHE A 82 -23.68 4.25 -0.36
N TYR A 83 -23.94 5.50 0.08
CA TYR A 83 -24.19 5.83 1.50
C TYR A 83 -25.53 5.29 2.01
N ASP A 84 -26.58 5.23 1.18
CA ASP A 84 -27.88 4.65 1.52
C ASP A 84 -27.81 3.14 1.79
N ARG A 85 -26.80 2.46 1.25
CA ARG A 85 -26.55 1.03 1.54
C ARG A 85 -25.79 0.80 2.84
N GLY A 86 -25.43 1.85 3.57
CA GLY A 86 -24.75 1.77 4.87
C GLY A 86 -23.27 1.35 4.78
N ASP A 87 -22.67 1.40 3.59
CA ASP A 87 -21.29 0.98 3.38
C ASP A 87 -20.32 2.15 3.57
N ASP A 88 -19.37 1.98 4.47
CA ASP A 88 -18.18 2.82 4.53
C ASP A 88 -17.13 2.30 3.52
N LYS A 89 -16.46 3.19 2.79
CA LYS A 89 -15.33 2.84 1.91
C LYS A 89 -14.25 2.05 2.65
N TYR A 90 -14.01 2.35 3.93
CA TYR A 90 -13.05 1.63 4.76
C TYR A 90 -13.52 0.22 5.08
N ASP A 91 -14.82 0.00 5.30
CA ASP A 91 -15.38 -1.33 5.51
C ASP A 91 -15.28 -2.18 4.25
N LEU A 92 -15.53 -1.60 3.08
CA LEU A 92 -15.34 -2.29 1.79
C LEU A 92 -13.88 -2.60 1.51
N LEU A 93 -12.94 -1.68 1.79
CA LEU A 93 -11.51 -1.96 1.67
C LEU A 93 -11.06 -3.06 2.63
N SER A 94 -11.65 -3.10 3.84
CA SER A 94 -11.40 -4.16 4.81
C SER A 94 -11.96 -5.51 4.35
N ALA A 95 -13.18 -5.51 3.78
CA ALA A 95 -13.80 -6.71 3.22
C ALA A 95 -13.01 -7.24 2.02
N LEU A 96 -12.59 -6.37 1.09
CA LEU A 96 -11.71 -6.71 -0.03
C LEU A 96 -10.43 -7.39 0.47
N GLN A 97 -9.72 -6.77 1.41
CA GLN A 97 -8.49 -7.34 1.96
C GLN A 97 -8.73 -8.72 2.62
N LYS A 98 -9.79 -8.83 3.42
CA LYS A 98 -10.12 -10.10 4.11
C LYS A 98 -10.50 -11.21 3.14
N SER A 99 -11.20 -10.88 2.05
CA SER A 99 -11.54 -11.83 0.99
C SER A 99 -10.29 -12.30 0.24
N ILE A 100 -9.38 -11.38 -0.11
CA ILE A 100 -8.08 -11.73 -0.71
C ILE A 100 -7.26 -12.60 0.25
N ARG A 101 -7.16 -12.23 1.52
CA ARG A 101 -6.46 -12.99 2.56
C ARG A 101 -7.05 -14.39 2.75
N GLY A 102 -8.38 -14.48 2.68
CA GLY A 102 -9.13 -15.74 2.75
C GLY A 102 -9.08 -16.58 1.49
N SER A 103 -8.44 -16.10 0.41
CA SER A 103 -8.38 -16.78 -0.90
C SER A 103 -9.77 -17.01 -1.52
N ASP A 104 -10.65 -16.04 -1.38
CA ASP A 104 -11.97 -16.00 -2.02
C ASP A 104 -11.97 -14.94 -3.14
N PRO A 105 -11.67 -15.33 -4.40
CA PRO A 105 -11.63 -14.40 -5.52
C PRO A 105 -13.01 -13.83 -5.89
N ASP A 106 -14.10 -14.59 -5.66
CA ASP A 106 -15.45 -14.14 -5.98
C ASP A 106 -15.90 -13.03 -5.03
N ALA A 107 -15.69 -13.20 -3.73
CA ALA A 107 -15.94 -12.15 -2.75
C ALA A 107 -15.01 -10.95 -2.96
N ALA A 108 -13.72 -11.17 -3.28
CA ALA A 108 -12.77 -10.10 -3.53
C ALA A 108 -13.20 -9.22 -4.72
N ILE A 109 -13.58 -9.83 -5.85
CA ILE A 109 -14.07 -9.13 -7.03
C ILE A 109 -15.39 -8.40 -6.76
N TYR A 110 -16.27 -8.98 -5.96
CA TYR A 110 -17.52 -8.34 -5.57
C TYR A 110 -17.27 -7.07 -4.77
N TYR A 111 -16.44 -7.11 -3.73
CA TYR A 111 -16.13 -5.91 -2.94
C TYR A 111 -15.32 -4.88 -3.72
N PHE A 112 -14.45 -5.32 -4.62
CA PHE A 112 -13.77 -4.43 -5.56
C PHE A 112 -14.76 -3.69 -6.47
N ALA A 113 -15.71 -4.41 -7.08
CA ALA A 113 -16.74 -3.80 -7.93
C ALA A 113 -17.58 -2.79 -7.15
N ARG A 114 -17.93 -3.09 -5.90
CA ARG A 114 -18.62 -2.15 -5.00
C ARG A 114 -17.80 -0.90 -4.69
N LEU A 115 -16.48 -1.02 -4.53
CA LEU A 115 -15.60 0.14 -4.35
C LEU A 115 -15.58 1.03 -5.59
N VAL A 116 -15.50 0.43 -6.78
CA VAL A 116 -15.53 1.16 -8.06
C VAL A 116 -16.90 1.85 -8.25
N ASP A 117 -18.01 1.13 -8.07
CA ASP A 117 -19.37 1.67 -8.15
C ASP A 117 -19.59 2.82 -7.16
N GLY A 118 -19.01 2.72 -5.96
CA GLY A 118 -19.04 3.76 -4.92
C GLY A 118 -18.08 4.92 -5.15
N GLY A 119 -17.41 4.98 -6.31
CA GLY A 119 -16.50 6.08 -6.67
C GLY A 119 -15.22 6.11 -5.83
N ALA A 120 -14.67 4.95 -5.44
CA ALA A 120 -13.33 4.89 -4.89
C ALA A 120 -12.30 5.17 -5.99
N ASP A 121 -11.32 6.01 -5.69
CA ASP A 121 -10.28 6.36 -6.64
C ASP A 121 -9.24 5.24 -6.84
N ILE A 122 -8.56 5.27 -8.01
CA ILE A 122 -7.56 4.27 -8.40
C ILE A 122 -6.42 4.22 -7.39
N GLN A 123 -5.98 5.36 -6.86
CA GLN A 123 -4.88 5.44 -5.92
C GLN A 123 -5.22 4.79 -4.57
N MET A 124 -6.47 4.99 -4.09
CA MET A 124 -6.94 4.37 -2.84
C MET A 124 -6.95 2.84 -2.97
N ILE A 125 -7.55 2.32 -4.04
CA ILE A 125 -7.61 0.89 -4.32
C ILE A 125 -6.19 0.34 -4.54
N GLY A 126 -5.40 0.99 -5.39
CA GLY A 126 -4.04 0.58 -5.73
C GLY A 126 -3.11 0.50 -4.51
N ARG A 127 -3.12 1.52 -3.65
CA ARG A 127 -2.35 1.49 -2.39
C ARG A 127 -2.74 0.31 -1.50
N ARG A 128 -4.03 -0.01 -1.41
CA ARG A 128 -4.50 -1.17 -0.64
C ARG A 128 -4.01 -2.48 -1.24
N LEU A 129 -4.10 -2.66 -2.56
CA LEU A 129 -3.62 -3.86 -3.24
C LEU A 129 -2.11 -4.06 -3.10
N LEU A 130 -1.31 -2.99 -3.17
CA LEU A 130 0.14 -3.04 -2.93
C LEU A 130 0.49 -3.45 -1.49
N VAL A 131 -0.26 -2.96 -0.51
CA VAL A 131 -0.10 -3.40 0.89
C VAL A 131 -0.44 -4.87 1.03
N ILE A 132 -1.58 -5.33 0.47
CA ILE A 132 -2.00 -6.73 0.49
C ILE A 132 -0.95 -7.64 -0.16
N ALA A 133 -0.37 -7.24 -1.30
CA ALA A 133 0.67 -7.99 -1.99
C ALA A 133 1.90 -8.24 -1.09
N SER A 134 2.25 -7.30 -0.22
CA SER A 134 3.37 -7.42 0.71
C SER A 134 2.99 -8.07 2.04
N GLU A 135 1.81 -7.76 2.57
CA GLU A 135 1.34 -8.19 3.89
C GLU A 135 0.81 -9.63 3.88
N ASP A 136 -0.02 -9.97 2.89
CA ASP A 136 -0.77 -11.22 2.86
C ASP A 136 -0.17 -12.27 1.90
N ILE A 137 0.47 -11.82 0.80
CA ILE A 137 1.10 -12.71 -0.19
C ILE A 137 2.59 -12.88 0.12
N GLY A 138 3.31 -11.78 0.29
CA GLY A 138 4.71 -11.74 0.69
C GLY A 138 5.60 -12.71 -0.10
N MET A 139 6.41 -13.47 0.64
CA MET A 139 7.39 -14.40 0.06
C MET A 139 6.78 -15.70 -0.47
N ALA A 140 5.49 -15.95 -0.24
CA ALA A 140 4.81 -17.09 -0.85
C ALA A 140 4.71 -16.94 -2.38
N TYR A 141 4.57 -15.69 -2.87
CA TYR A 141 4.68 -15.36 -4.30
C TYR A 141 5.38 -14.00 -4.47
N PRO A 142 6.73 -13.95 -4.48
CA PRO A 142 7.49 -12.69 -4.47
C PRO A 142 7.21 -11.75 -5.64
N SER A 143 6.78 -12.27 -6.80
CA SER A 143 6.45 -11.45 -7.96
C SER A 143 5.11 -10.72 -7.82
N ALA A 144 4.27 -11.06 -6.84
CA ALA A 144 2.94 -10.46 -6.67
C ALA A 144 3.00 -8.94 -6.58
N ILE A 145 3.95 -8.39 -5.83
CA ILE A 145 4.10 -6.93 -5.66
C ILE A 145 4.41 -6.23 -7.00
N SER A 146 5.29 -6.81 -7.82
CA SER A 146 5.68 -6.24 -9.12
C SER A 146 4.54 -6.28 -10.12
N ILE A 147 3.78 -7.38 -10.16
CA ILE A 147 2.62 -7.52 -11.05
C ILE A 147 1.52 -6.57 -10.59
N THR A 148 1.22 -6.52 -9.29
CA THR A 148 0.24 -5.58 -8.73
C THR A 148 0.61 -4.13 -9.05
N HIS A 149 1.89 -3.78 -8.91
CA HIS A 149 2.37 -2.44 -9.25
C HIS A 149 2.17 -2.13 -10.74
N ALA A 150 2.44 -3.08 -11.64
CA ALA A 150 2.21 -2.91 -13.07
C ALA A 150 0.72 -2.69 -13.38
N CYS A 151 -0.18 -3.48 -12.78
CA CYS A 151 -1.62 -3.32 -12.92
C CYS A 151 -2.11 -1.94 -12.41
N VAL A 152 -1.64 -1.50 -11.24
CA VAL A 152 -1.99 -0.19 -10.69
C VAL A 152 -1.44 0.94 -11.57
N SER A 153 -0.22 0.82 -12.06
CA SER A 153 0.38 1.82 -12.96
C SER A 153 -0.38 1.91 -14.29
N ALA A 154 -0.77 0.77 -14.87
CA ALA A 154 -1.60 0.74 -16.07
C ALA A 154 -2.96 1.38 -15.82
N ALA A 155 -3.61 1.07 -14.69
CA ALA A 155 -4.87 1.67 -14.30
C ALA A 155 -4.79 3.20 -14.17
N LEU A 156 -3.71 3.73 -13.59
CA LEU A 156 -3.48 5.18 -13.50
C LEU A 156 -3.24 5.85 -14.85
N MET A 157 -2.72 5.12 -15.85
CA MET A 157 -2.50 5.64 -17.19
C MET A 157 -3.79 5.70 -18.01
N VAL A 158 -4.66 4.70 -17.87
CA VAL A 158 -5.88 4.61 -18.71
C VAL A 158 -7.09 5.29 -18.08
N GLY A 159 -7.17 5.37 -16.75
CA GLY A 159 -8.33 5.95 -16.06
C GLY A 159 -9.57 5.04 -16.09
N PHE A 160 -10.59 5.40 -15.30
CA PHE A 160 -11.89 4.72 -15.36
C PHE A 160 -12.67 5.12 -16.64
N PRO A 161 -13.45 4.19 -17.25
CA PRO A 161 -13.82 2.88 -16.70
C PRO A 161 -12.79 1.75 -16.95
N GLU A 162 -11.85 1.87 -17.88
CA GLU A 162 -10.93 0.81 -18.29
C GLU A 162 -9.95 0.41 -17.18
N ALA A 163 -9.58 1.32 -16.28
CA ALA A 163 -8.75 1.05 -15.11
C ALA A 163 -9.29 -0.11 -14.25
N ALA A 164 -10.62 -0.32 -14.25
CA ALA A 164 -11.24 -1.40 -13.51
C ALA A 164 -10.76 -2.79 -13.98
N ILE A 165 -10.44 -2.94 -15.27
CA ILE A 165 -9.96 -4.20 -15.85
C ILE A 165 -8.57 -4.54 -15.29
N ASN A 166 -7.66 -3.57 -15.29
CA ASN A 166 -6.31 -3.75 -14.77
C ASN A 166 -6.31 -4.04 -13.26
N LEU A 167 -7.15 -3.33 -12.50
CA LEU A 167 -7.26 -3.55 -11.05
C LEU A 167 -7.93 -4.89 -10.73
N ALA A 168 -8.91 -5.33 -11.52
CA ALA A 168 -9.55 -6.65 -11.35
C ALA A 168 -8.54 -7.80 -11.55
N GLU A 169 -7.63 -7.68 -12.52
CA GLU A 169 -6.54 -8.64 -12.71
C GLU A 169 -5.67 -8.75 -11.45
N ALA A 170 -5.27 -7.63 -10.85
CA ALA A 170 -4.52 -7.63 -9.60
C ALA A 170 -5.30 -8.25 -8.44
N VAL A 171 -6.60 -7.95 -8.31
CA VAL A 171 -7.47 -8.53 -7.26
C VAL A 171 -7.54 -10.05 -7.38
N ILE A 172 -7.78 -10.57 -8.58
CA ILE A 172 -7.87 -12.03 -8.84
C ILE A 172 -6.52 -12.70 -8.60
N LEU A 173 -5.42 -12.10 -9.09
CA LEU A 173 -4.06 -12.59 -8.85
C LEU A 173 -3.80 -12.76 -7.35
N LEU A 174 -4.03 -11.70 -6.58
CA LEU A 174 -3.76 -11.70 -5.15
C LEU A 174 -4.68 -12.68 -4.39
N ALA A 175 -5.98 -12.75 -4.75
CA ALA A 175 -6.91 -13.67 -4.12
C ALA A 175 -6.55 -15.13 -4.41
N SER A 176 -6.05 -15.43 -5.60
CA SER A 176 -5.69 -16.79 -6.04
C SER A 176 -4.25 -17.21 -5.74
N SER A 177 -3.41 -16.30 -5.21
CA SER A 177 -2.02 -16.58 -4.86
C SER A 177 -1.88 -17.30 -3.50
N PRO A 178 -0.83 -18.10 -3.29
CA PRO A 178 -0.50 -18.61 -1.95
C PRO A 178 -0.22 -17.44 -0.99
N LYS A 179 -0.49 -17.65 0.29
CA LYS A 179 -0.44 -16.60 1.32
C LYS A 179 0.72 -16.81 2.29
N SER A 180 1.41 -15.71 2.63
CA SER A 180 2.37 -15.65 3.74
C SER A 180 2.47 -14.23 4.29
N ASN A 181 2.34 -14.11 5.59
CA ASN A 181 2.56 -12.86 6.33
C ASN A 181 3.91 -12.85 7.06
N ARG A 182 4.82 -13.79 6.75
CA ARG A 182 6.06 -13.97 7.52
C ARG A 182 6.99 -12.75 7.48
N SER A 183 7.03 -12.04 6.37
CA SER A 183 7.81 -10.80 6.23
C SER A 183 7.31 -9.71 7.17
N VAL A 184 6.01 -9.49 7.23
CA VAL A 184 5.42 -8.47 8.09
C VAL A 184 5.53 -8.85 9.57
N MET A 185 5.36 -10.12 9.91
CA MET A 185 5.56 -10.62 11.27
C MET A 185 7.01 -10.46 11.73
N ALA A 186 7.98 -10.74 10.85
CA ALA A 186 9.41 -10.52 11.13
C ALA A 186 9.70 -9.06 11.48
N TYR A 187 9.17 -8.12 10.68
CA TYR A 187 9.31 -6.69 10.94
C TYR A 187 8.71 -6.27 12.28
N TYR A 188 7.46 -6.68 12.57
CA TYR A 188 6.81 -6.31 13.82
C TYR A 188 7.48 -6.92 15.05
N LYS A 189 7.99 -8.16 14.95
CA LYS A 189 8.75 -8.80 16.02
C LYS A 189 10.05 -8.01 16.32
N ALA A 190 10.79 -7.61 15.27
CA ALA A 190 11.98 -6.79 15.42
C ALA A 190 11.65 -5.41 16.03
N MET A 191 10.59 -4.75 15.57
CA MET A 191 10.14 -3.47 16.11
C MET A 191 9.67 -3.57 17.56
N SER A 192 9.08 -4.69 17.96
CA SER A 192 8.71 -4.95 19.34
C SER A 192 9.95 -5.06 20.23
N ASP A 193 10.96 -5.79 19.81
CA ASP A 193 12.22 -5.93 20.57
C ASP A 193 12.91 -4.56 20.73
N ILE A 194 13.02 -3.78 19.66
CA ILE A 194 13.60 -2.41 19.71
C ILE A 194 12.87 -1.50 20.71
N LYS A 195 11.55 -1.67 20.88
CA LYS A 195 10.75 -0.82 21.78
C LYS A 195 10.79 -1.28 23.24
N HIS A 196 11.02 -2.55 23.50
CA HIS A 196 10.80 -3.13 24.83
C HIS A 196 12.06 -3.78 25.44
N LYS A 197 13.16 -3.91 24.69
CA LYS A 197 14.42 -4.44 25.17
C LYS A 197 15.51 -3.37 25.15
N GLU A 198 16.46 -3.46 26.09
CA GLU A 198 17.77 -2.82 25.90
C GLU A 198 18.49 -3.55 24.77
N ILE A 199 18.96 -2.81 23.79
CA ILE A 199 19.64 -3.36 22.62
C ILE A 199 21.13 -2.96 22.73
N ASP A 200 22.01 -3.96 22.73
CA ASP A 200 23.44 -3.75 22.67
C ASP A 200 23.87 -3.05 21.37
N MET A 201 25.10 -2.58 21.33
CA MET A 201 25.64 -1.93 20.15
C MET A 201 25.81 -2.92 18.98
N ILE A 202 25.81 -2.36 17.78
CA ILE A 202 26.15 -3.13 16.57
C ILE A 202 27.53 -3.76 16.74
N PRO A 203 27.71 -5.06 16.47
CA PRO A 203 29.02 -5.73 16.56
C PRO A 203 30.10 -4.99 15.76
N ASP A 204 31.27 -4.78 16.37
CA ASP A 204 32.31 -3.90 15.81
C ASP A 204 32.80 -4.33 14.43
N HIS A 205 32.84 -5.63 14.14
CA HIS A 205 33.31 -6.15 12.85
C HIS A 205 32.35 -5.80 11.66
N ILE A 206 31.07 -5.55 11.89
CA ILE A 206 30.12 -5.15 10.83
C ILE A 206 29.82 -3.65 10.81
N ARG A 207 30.45 -2.85 11.66
CA ARG A 207 30.31 -1.39 11.64
C ARG A 207 31.09 -0.77 10.48
N ASP A 208 30.66 0.40 10.03
CA ASP A 208 31.37 1.14 8.98
C ASP A 208 32.79 1.54 9.43
N SER A 209 33.76 1.15 8.64
CA SER A 209 35.19 1.41 8.89
C SER A 209 35.84 2.38 7.90
N HIS A 210 35.04 3.07 7.07
CA HIS A 210 35.56 3.97 6.03
C HIS A 210 36.01 5.33 6.54
N TYR A 211 35.70 5.69 7.79
CA TYR A 211 36.15 6.95 8.38
C TYR A 211 37.53 6.84 9.05
N LYS A 212 38.26 7.98 9.06
CA LYS A 212 39.63 8.06 9.61
C LYS A 212 39.66 7.69 11.09
N GLY A 213 40.52 6.73 11.47
CA GLY A 213 40.67 6.24 12.85
C GLY A 213 39.69 5.12 13.25
N ALA A 214 38.79 4.67 12.38
CA ALA A 214 37.91 3.54 12.67
C ALA A 214 38.69 2.26 12.91
N ARG A 215 39.70 1.98 12.06
CA ARG A 215 40.58 0.78 12.16
C ARG A 215 41.42 0.77 13.43
N ASP A 216 41.88 1.93 13.88
CA ASP A 216 42.66 2.07 15.12
C ASP A 216 41.81 1.70 16.36
N LYS A 217 40.51 1.81 16.26
CA LYS A 217 39.52 1.41 17.29
C LYS A 217 39.02 -0.02 17.11
N GLY A 218 39.57 -0.79 16.17
CA GLY A 218 39.15 -2.16 15.89
C GLY A 218 37.84 -2.30 15.09
N ILE A 219 37.28 -1.18 14.63
CA ILE A 219 35.98 -1.18 13.90
C ILE A 219 36.21 -1.73 12.49
N GLY A 220 35.34 -2.66 12.06
CA GLY A 220 35.43 -3.36 10.79
C GLY A 220 36.55 -4.43 10.75
N LYS A 221 37.28 -4.64 11.87
CA LYS A 221 38.27 -5.68 11.96
C LYS A 221 37.61 -7.06 12.05
N ASP A 222 38.25 -8.05 11.41
CA ASP A 222 37.84 -9.46 11.43
C ASP A 222 36.47 -9.74 10.71
N TYR A 223 35.95 -8.77 9.97
CA TYR A 223 34.81 -9.02 9.09
C TYR A 223 35.17 -10.02 8.00
N LYS A 224 34.40 -11.08 7.92
CA LYS A 224 34.55 -12.10 6.88
C LYS A 224 33.59 -11.78 5.71
N TYR A 225 34.16 -11.50 4.53
CA TYR A 225 33.36 -11.19 3.36
C TYR A 225 32.76 -12.48 2.76
N PRO A 226 31.42 -12.68 2.77
CA PRO A 226 30.82 -13.96 2.42
C PRO A 226 31.15 -14.46 1.01
N HIS A 227 31.38 -13.55 0.04
CA HIS A 227 31.74 -13.93 -1.33
C HIS A 227 33.08 -14.65 -1.44
N ASP A 228 34.03 -14.39 -0.53
CA ASP A 228 35.33 -15.10 -0.47
C ASP A 228 35.17 -16.55 0.05
N PHE A 229 33.98 -16.87 0.59
CA PHE A 229 33.63 -18.17 1.17
C PHE A 229 32.50 -18.89 0.42
N GLY A 230 32.27 -18.53 -0.86
CA GLY A 230 31.22 -19.15 -1.67
C GLY A 230 29.81 -18.66 -1.37
N GLY A 231 29.67 -17.46 -0.81
CA GLY A 231 28.39 -16.78 -0.57
C GLY A 231 27.84 -16.89 0.86
N TYR A 232 28.49 -17.67 1.73
CA TYR A 232 28.11 -17.80 3.14
C TYR A 232 29.34 -18.03 4.03
N VAL A 233 29.35 -17.38 5.18
CA VAL A 233 30.32 -17.64 6.25
C VAL A 233 29.66 -17.41 7.60
N LYS A 234 29.94 -18.30 8.56
CA LYS A 234 29.43 -18.14 9.92
C LYS A 234 30.12 -16.97 10.60
N GLN A 235 29.36 -15.96 10.98
CA GLN A 235 29.75 -14.84 11.83
C GLN A 235 28.51 -14.20 12.45
N GLN A 236 28.68 -13.48 13.53
CA GLN A 236 27.59 -12.80 14.22
C GLN A 236 27.18 -11.53 13.46
N TYR A 237 25.86 -11.31 13.31
CA TYR A 237 25.30 -10.11 12.72
C TYR A 237 24.40 -9.32 13.68
N LEU A 238 23.76 -10.00 14.65
CA LEU A 238 22.92 -9.34 15.65
C LEU A 238 23.78 -8.83 16.83
N PRO A 239 23.32 -7.78 17.54
CA PRO A 239 23.85 -7.36 18.83
C PRO A 239 23.98 -8.52 19.80
N ASP A 240 24.92 -8.41 20.77
CA ASP A 240 25.33 -9.53 21.63
C ASP A 240 24.16 -10.15 22.41
N ASN A 241 23.31 -9.31 22.99
CA ASN A 241 22.15 -9.80 23.75
C ASN A 241 21.14 -10.55 22.87
N LEU A 242 20.85 -10.05 21.65
CA LEU A 242 19.92 -10.71 20.72
C LEU A 242 20.53 -11.99 20.13
N HIS A 243 21.84 -12.00 19.90
CA HIS A 243 22.54 -13.18 19.46
C HIS A 243 22.57 -14.27 20.54
N ALA A 244 22.83 -13.90 21.80
CA ALA A 244 22.81 -14.83 22.94
C ALA A 244 21.42 -15.46 23.16
N GLU A 245 20.35 -14.73 22.91
CA GLU A 245 18.98 -15.23 22.94
C GLU A 245 18.63 -16.11 21.73
N ASN A 246 19.51 -16.23 20.74
CA ASN A 246 19.27 -16.95 19.50
C ASN A 246 18.00 -16.48 18.78
N ILE A 247 17.80 -15.15 18.70
CA ILE A 247 16.60 -14.54 18.14
C ILE A 247 16.47 -14.84 16.65
N ARG A 248 15.26 -15.25 16.27
CA ARG A 248 14.85 -15.40 14.86
C ARG A 248 13.64 -14.51 14.58
N TYR A 249 13.83 -13.52 13.72
CA TYR A 249 12.74 -12.65 13.28
C TYR A 249 11.99 -13.28 12.11
N TYR A 250 12.72 -13.76 11.10
CA TYR A 250 12.11 -14.36 9.91
C TYR A 250 12.10 -15.87 10.01
N GLU A 251 10.90 -16.42 10.05
CA GLU A 251 10.60 -17.85 10.05
C GLU A 251 9.76 -18.18 8.83
N PRO A 252 10.38 -18.62 7.70
CA PRO A 252 9.67 -18.87 6.46
C PRO A 252 8.57 -19.93 6.61
N SER A 253 7.45 -19.72 5.92
CA SER A 253 6.39 -20.71 5.79
C SER A 253 6.73 -21.80 4.76
N GLU A 254 5.85 -22.80 4.63
CA GLU A 254 5.93 -23.82 3.59
C GLU A 254 5.03 -23.49 2.38
N ASN A 255 4.47 -22.27 2.33
CA ASN A 255 3.53 -21.88 1.31
C ASN A 255 4.24 -21.33 0.06
N GLY A 256 3.83 -21.80 -1.11
CA GLY A 256 4.30 -21.31 -2.40
C GLY A 256 5.83 -21.30 -2.54
N SER A 257 6.37 -20.21 -3.06
CA SER A 257 7.82 -20.04 -3.26
C SER A 257 8.62 -19.95 -1.95
N GLU A 258 7.97 -19.60 -0.84
CA GLU A 258 8.64 -19.43 0.45
C GLU A 258 9.20 -20.73 0.99
N ALA A 259 8.63 -21.89 0.63
CA ALA A 259 9.18 -23.19 0.93
C ALA A 259 10.63 -23.38 0.41
N ASN A 260 10.95 -22.79 -0.74
CA ASN A 260 12.32 -22.85 -1.30
C ASN A 260 13.30 -22.02 -0.47
N PHE A 261 12.88 -20.84 0.01
CA PHE A 261 13.70 -20.02 0.91
C PHE A 261 13.91 -20.71 2.25
N LYS A 262 12.86 -21.35 2.78
CA LYS A 262 12.97 -22.16 4.00
C LYS A 262 14.00 -23.26 3.83
N LYS A 263 13.89 -24.07 2.78
CA LYS A 263 14.83 -25.17 2.48
C LYS A 263 16.26 -24.66 2.37
N PHE A 264 16.48 -23.57 1.64
CA PHE A 264 17.81 -22.95 1.50
C PHE A 264 18.39 -22.52 2.85
N LEU A 265 17.61 -21.82 3.68
CA LEU A 265 18.06 -21.38 5.00
C LEU A 265 18.34 -22.54 5.95
N ASP A 266 17.52 -23.58 5.91
CA ASP A 266 17.71 -24.79 6.75
C ASP A 266 18.95 -25.58 6.32
N GLU A 267 19.25 -25.67 5.02
CA GLU A 267 20.49 -26.25 4.50
C GLU A 267 21.74 -25.47 4.95
N LEU A 268 21.69 -24.13 4.91
CA LEU A 268 22.77 -23.28 5.41
C LEU A 268 23.01 -23.49 6.91
N ARG A 269 21.95 -23.48 7.71
CA ARG A 269 22.04 -23.73 9.16
C ARG A 269 22.58 -25.11 9.50
N LYS A 270 22.12 -26.12 8.76
CA LYS A 270 22.60 -27.50 8.94
C LYS A 270 24.09 -27.62 8.62
N LYS A 271 24.57 -26.93 7.58
CA LYS A 271 25.97 -27.02 7.11
C LYS A 271 26.93 -26.18 7.96
N TYR A 272 26.53 -25.02 8.40
CA TYR A 272 27.41 -24.03 9.00
C TYR A 272 27.02 -23.66 10.45
N GLY A 273 25.85 -24.06 10.93
CA GLY A 273 25.24 -23.62 12.17
C GLY A 273 24.52 -22.28 12.02
N ASP A 274 23.85 -21.86 13.07
CA ASP A 274 23.19 -20.54 13.12
C ASP A 274 24.24 -19.42 13.26
N ASN A 275 23.93 -18.27 12.67
CA ASN A 275 24.74 -17.04 12.77
C ASN A 275 24.39 -16.27 14.04
#